data_d136ee7c2b4a35ce422a494ada6e5fe9
#
_entry.id   d136ee7c2b4a35ce422a494ada6e5fe9
#
_cell.length_a   1.000
_cell.length_b   1.000
_cell.length_c   1.000
_cell.angle_alpha   90.00
_cell.angle_beta   90.00
_cell.angle_gamma   90.00
#
_symmetry.space_group_name_H-M   'P 1'
#
loop_
_entity.id
_entity.type
_entity.pdbx_description
1 polymer ?
#
loop_
_entity_poly.entity_id
_entity_poly.type
_entity_poly.pdbx_seq_one_letter_code
_entity_poly.pdbx_strand_id
1 'polypeptide(L)'
;LALPIGGLYRYRAGSEAHAYQAGLIHLLQKAVADDSYSEYLQFSNGVRELPPIYLRDLLEFNWAKTPAPVESIESITEIRKRFVTPGMSLGALGPEAHETLAIAMNRIGAKAVSGEGGEDSIRFKPYPNGDNANSGVKQIASGRFGVTAEYLGACEEIEIKVAQGAKPGEGGQLPGFKVSEMIARLRHSTPGVSLISPPPHHDIYSIEDLAQLIYDLKQINPRALVCVKLVSSAGIGT
;
A
#
# COMPACT_ATOMS: atom_id res chain seq x y z
N LEU A 1 17.45 17.59 29.96
CA LEU A 1 16.04 17.97 30.02
C LEU A 1 15.23 16.80 29.45
N ALA A 2 14.58 16.02 30.32
CA ALA A 2 13.63 15.03 29.88
C ALA A 2 12.34 15.78 29.52
N LEU A 3 11.91 15.63 28.24
CA LEU A 3 10.62 16.12 27.81
C LEU A 3 9.53 15.27 28.48
N PRO A 4 8.41 15.87 28.92
CA PRO A 4 7.33 15.10 29.51
C PRO A 4 6.80 14.07 28.47
N ILE A 5 6.70 12.81 28.92
CA ILE A 5 6.10 11.73 28.14
C ILE A 5 4.58 11.95 28.17
N GLY A 6 4.00 12.21 27.02
CA GLY A 6 2.56 12.36 26.87
C GLY A 6 2.18 12.99 25.53
N GLY A 7 1.06 12.59 24.97
CA GLY A 7 0.56 13.14 23.71
C GLY A 7 0.22 14.63 23.88
N LEU A 8 1.05 15.48 23.34
CA LEU A 8 0.82 16.93 23.33
C LEU A 8 -0.19 17.34 22.27
N TYR A 9 -0.49 16.46 21.32
CA TYR A 9 -1.41 16.70 20.23
C TYR A 9 -2.79 16.14 20.57
N ARG A 10 -3.78 17.01 20.59
CA ARG A 10 -5.18 16.65 20.81
C ARG A 10 -6.05 17.38 19.82
N TYR A 11 -7.13 16.70 19.39
CA TYR A 11 -8.18 17.36 18.63
C TYR A 11 -8.76 18.53 19.45
N ARG A 12 -8.91 19.69 18.80
CA ARG A 12 -9.59 20.87 19.36
C ARG A 12 -10.82 21.16 18.54
N ALA A 13 -11.99 21.14 19.18
CA ALA A 13 -13.22 21.63 18.55
C ALA A 13 -13.09 23.12 18.22
N GLY A 14 -13.56 23.52 17.03
CA GLY A 14 -13.53 24.93 16.60
C GLY A 14 -12.14 25.46 16.19
N SER A 15 -11.13 24.58 16.03
CA SER A 15 -9.85 24.96 15.44
C SER A 15 -9.84 24.79 13.91
N GLU A 16 -8.68 24.59 13.30
CA GLU A 16 -8.52 24.37 11.86
C GLU A 16 -9.40 23.22 11.34
N ALA A 17 -9.90 23.38 10.12
CA ALA A 17 -10.65 22.33 9.45
C ALA A 17 -9.72 21.18 9.03
N HIS A 18 -10.10 19.95 9.36
CA HIS A 18 -9.38 18.74 8.98
C HIS A 18 -10.31 17.78 8.24
N ALA A 19 -9.82 17.10 7.20
CA ALA A 19 -10.58 16.08 6.49
C ALA A 19 -10.91 14.88 7.40
N TYR A 20 -10.05 14.60 8.37
CA TYR A 20 -10.23 13.52 9.36
C TYR A 20 -10.66 14.12 10.70
N GLN A 21 -11.95 14.36 10.84
CA GLN A 21 -12.51 14.84 12.10
C GLN A 21 -12.69 13.69 13.10
N ALA A 22 -12.43 13.96 14.39
CA ALA A 22 -12.52 12.95 15.44
C ALA A 22 -13.89 12.25 15.48
N GLY A 23 -14.99 13.00 15.36
CA GLY A 23 -16.33 12.42 15.34
C GLY A 23 -16.56 11.45 14.19
N LEU A 24 -16.09 11.77 12.99
CA LEU A 24 -16.20 10.90 11.81
C LEU A 24 -15.34 9.63 11.97
N ILE A 25 -14.13 9.76 12.52
CA ILE A 25 -13.29 8.59 12.79
C ILE A 25 -13.95 7.65 13.80
N HIS A 26 -14.56 8.19 14.85
CA HIS A 26 -15.30 7.37 15.82
C HIS A 26 -16.50 6.65 15.19
N LEU A 27 -17.26 7.33 14.33
CA LEU A 27 -18.35 6.69 13.58
C LEU A 27 -17.86 5.55 12.71
N LEU A 28 -16.74 5.75 11.99
CA LEU A 28 -16.15 4.69 11.16
C LEU A 28 -15.68 3.51 12.02
N GLN A 29 -14.97 3.77 13.13
CA GLN A 29 -14.50 2.74 14.04
C GLN A 29 -15.67 1.94 14.63
N LYS A 30 -16.74 2.63 15.03
CA LYS A 30 -17.94 2.00 15.57
C LYS A 30 -18.66 1.18 14.52
N ALA A 31 -18.84 1.73 13.31
CA ALA A 31 -19.44 1.00 12.19
C ALA A 31 -18.73 -0.33 11.89
N VAL A 32 -17.40 -0.33 11.95
CA VAL A 32 -16.58 -1.53 11.74
C VAL A 32 -16.67 -2.50 12.92
N ALA A 33 -16.62 -2.00 14.17
CA ALA A 33 -16.67 -2.83 15.36
C ALA A 33 -18.03 -3.54 15.52
N ASP A 34 -19.12 -2.84 15.21
CA ASP A 34 -20.49 -3.32 15.37
C ASP A 34 -21.06 -3.94 14.09
N ASP A 35 -20.27 -4.04 13.01
CA ASP A 35 -20.71 -4.47 11.66
C ASP A 35 -22.01 -3.75 11.22
N SER A 36 -22.07 -2.45 11.46
CA SER A 36 -23.26 -1.62 11.32
C SER A 36 -23.22 -0.75 10.07
N TYR A 37 -23.95 -1.14 9.03
CA TYR A 37 -24.09 -0.35 7.82
C TYR A 37 -24.78 0.99 8.05
N SER A 38 -25.70 1.11 9.01
CA SER A 38 -26.37 2.36 9.35
C SER A 38 -25.39 3.39 9.93
N GLU A 39 -24.46 2.99 10.75
CA GLU A 39 -23.39 3.86 11.25
C GLU A 39 -22.38 4.24 10.17
N TYR A 40 -22.07 3.30 9.26
CA TYR A 40 -21.28 3.61 8.08
C TYR A 40 -21.94 4.69 7.20
N LEU A 41 -23.26 4.64 7.02
CA LEU A 41 -23.99 5.69 6.29
C LEU A 41 -23.90 7.05 6.98
N GLN A 42 -23.94 7.11 8.31
CA GLN A 42 -23.75 8.36 9.05
C GLN A 42 -22.33 8.91 8.84
N PHE A 43 -21.31 8.05 8.90
CA PHE A 43 -19.94 8.42 8.55
C PHE A 43 -19.85 8.94 7.11
N SER A 44 -20.41 8.23 6.14
CA SER A 44 -20.37 8.58 4.72
C SER A 44 -21.05 9.92 4.43
N ASN A 45 -22.20 10.16 5.03
CA ASN A 45 -22.92 11.43 4.91
C ASN A 45 -22.13 12.58 5.57
N GLY A 46 -21.59 12.35 6.77
CA GLY A 46 -20.78 13.36 7.45
C GLY A 46 -19.53 13.75 6.65
N VAL A 47 -18.91 12.80 5.94
CA VAL A 47 -17.78 13.11 5.03
C VAL A 47 -18.23 13.98 3.85
N ARG A 48 -19.43 13.74 3.29
CA ARG A 48 -19.98 14.54 2.18
C ARG A 48 -20.39 15.95 2.58
N GLU A 49 -20.74 16.15 3.84
CA GLU A 49 -21.16 17.45 4.40
C GLU A 49 -19.97 18.30 4.85
N LEU A 50 -18.74 17.79 4.78
CA LEU A 50 -17.56 18.58 5.10
C LEU A 50 -17.39 19.76 4.14
N PRO A 51 -16.95 20.92 4.64
CA PRO A 51 -16.58 22.03 3.76
C PRO A 51 -15.41 21.61 2.87
N PRO A 52 -15.28 22.20 1.67
CA PRO A 52 -14.15 21.93 0.79
C PRO A 52 -12.81 22.19 1.48
N ILE A 53 -11.92 21.20 1.47
CA ILE A 53 -10.57 21.25 2.07
C ILE A 53 -9.50 21.12 0.97
N TYR A 54 -9.78 20.32 -0.04
CA TYR A 54 -8.89 20.10 -1.18
C TYR A 54 -9.48 20.70 -2.45
N LEU A 55 -8.63 21.04 -3.42
CA LEU A 55 -9.09 21.53 -4.72
C LEU A 55 -10.08 20.58 -5.40
N ARG A 56 -9.91 19.27 -5.24
CA ARG A 56 -10.82 18.27 -5.79
C ARG A 56 -12.26 18.39 -5.23
N ASP A 57 -12.41 18.90 -4.01
CA ASP A 57 -13.73 19.05 -3.38
C ASP A 57 -14.56 20.18 -4.00
N LEU A 58 -13.91 21.01 -4.83
CA LEU A 58 -14.54 22.07 -5.62
C LEU A 58 -14.95 21.60 -7.03
N LEU A 59 -14.62 20.36 -7.39
CA LEU A 59 -14.93 19.80 -8.70
C LEU A 59 -16.28 19.10 -8.66
N GLU A 60 -17.00 19.18 -9.76
CA GLU A 60 -18.27 18.48 -9.99
C GLU A 60 -18.11 17.52 -11.18
N PHE A 61 -18.92 16.47 -11.18
CA PHE A 61 -18.97 15.56 -12.32
C PHE A 61 -19.66 16.24 -13.50
N ASN A 62 -19.04 16.16 -14.67
CA ASN A 62 -19.67 16.57 -15.91
C ASN A 62 -20.63 15.45 -16.37
N TRP A 63 -21.85 15.47 -15.86
CA TRP A 63 -22.83 14.44 -16.13
C TRP A 63 -23.25 14.41 -17.61
N ALA A 64 -23.33 13.22 -18.18
CA ALA A 64 -23.87 13.03 -19.49
C ALA A 64 -25.38 13.42 -19.50
N LYS A 65 -25.84 14.03 -20.60
CA LYS A 65 -27.25 14.40 -20.75
C LYS A 65 -28.20 13.20 -20.75
N THR A 66 -27.71 12.07 -21.26
CA THR A 66 -28.45 10.80 -21.28
C THR A 66 -27.65 9.75 -20.52
N PRO A 67 -28.22 9.15 -19.46
CA PRO A 67 -27.56 8.06 -18.75
C PRO A 67 -27.29 6.87 -19.65
N ALA A 68 -26.15 6.20 -19.46
CA ALA A 68 -25.90 4.92 -20.13
C ALA A 68 -26.80 3.82 -19.53
N PRO A 69 -27.22 2.82 -20.31
CA PRO A 69 -27.91 1.64 -19.78
C PRO A 69 -27.04 0.92 -18.75
N VAL A 70 -27.65 0.43 -17.66
CA VAL A 70 -26.91 -0.25 -16.57
C VAL A 70 -26.13 -1.45 -17.10
N GLU A 71 -26.66 -2.16 -18.09
CA GLU A 71 -26.06 -3.33 -18.71
C GLU A 71 -24.79 -3.01 -19.51
N SER A 72 -24.61 -1.74 -19.89
CA SER A 72 -23.39 -1.27 -20.58
C SER A 72 -22.30 -0.82 -19.62
N ILE A 73 -22.60 -0.74 -18.31
CA ILE A 73 -21.65 -0.29 -17.30
C ILE A 73 -20.83 -1.49 -16.81
N GLU A 74 -19.52 -1.28 -16.67
CA GLU A 74 -18.60 -2.26 -16.15
C GLU A 74 -19.01 -2.71 -14.74
N SER A 75 -18.94 -4.01 -14.45
CA SER A 75 -19.30 -4.55 -13.15
C SER A 75 -18.39 -4.05 -12.02
N ILE A 76 -18.91 -3.96 -10.81
CA ILE A 76 -18.12 -3.60 -9.63
C ILE A 76 -16.91 -4.53 -9.46
N THR A 77 -17.06 -5.81 -9.77
CA THR A 77 -15.98 -6.81 -9.68
C THR A 77 -14.84 -6.46 -10.64
N GLU A 78 -15.15 -6.07 -11.89
CA GLU A 78 -14.13 -5.67 -12.86
C GLU A 78 -13.48 -4.34 -12.46
N ILE A 79 -14.25 -3.39 -11.94
CA ILE A 79 -13.71 -2.12 -11.41
C ILE A 79 -12.72 -2.37 -10.27
N ARG A 80 -13.05 -3.23 -9.32
CA ARG A 80 -12.21 -3.55 -8.14
C ARG A 80 -10.85 -4.13 -8.50
N LYS A 81 -10.73 -4.88 -9.58
CA LYS A 81 -9.45 -5.45 -10.07
C LYS A 81 -8.37 -4.39 -10.33
N ARG A 82 -8.75 -3.15 -10.55
CA ARG A 82 -7.84 -2.03 -10.78
C ARG A 82 -7.42 -1.29 -9.52
N PHE A 83 -7.96 -1.66 -8.37
CA PHE A 83 -7.60 -1.04 -7.09
C PHE A 83 -6.47 -1.81 -6.42
N VAL A 84 -5.52 -1.06 -5.89
CA VAL A 84 -4.37 -1.59 -5.17
C VAL A 84 -4.16 -0.83 -3.87
N THR A 85 -3.62 -1.48 -2.83
CA THR A 85 -3.15 -0.77 -1.64
C THR A 85 -1.88 0.01 -1.97
N PRO A 86 -1.55 1.07 -1.21
CA PRO A 86 -0.19 1.61 -1.25
C PRO A 86 0.82 0.55 -0.79
N GLY A 87 2.05 0.62 -1.32
CA GLY A 87 3.14 -0.25 -0.88
C GLY A 87 3.62 0.12 0.52
N MET A 88 3.20 -0.62 1.51
CA MET A 88 3.58 -0.47 2.91
C MET A 88 4.31 -1.72 3.36
N SER A 89 5.60 -1.60 3.70
CA SER A 89 6.43 -2.76 4.02
C SER A 89 6.14 -3.36 5.39
N LEU A 90 6.28 -4.68 5.48
CA LEU A 90 6.35 -5.38 6.76
C LEU A 90 7.55 -4.87 7.56
N GLY A 91 7.28 -4.40 8.77
CA GLY A 91 8.24 -3.68 9.61
C GLY A 91 7.90 -2.17 9.74
N ALA A 92 7.36 -1.53 8.70
CA ALA A 92 6.63 -0.27 8.83
C ALA A 92 5.25 -0.52 9.43
N LEU A 93 4.55 -1.56 8.94
CA LEU A 93 3.35 -2.14 9.57
C LEU A 93 3.73 -3.38 10.39
N GLY A 94 2.95 -3.66 11.44
CA GLY A 94 2.95 -4.97 12.08
C GLY A 94 2.40 -6.07 11.15
N PRO A 95 2.72 -7.34 11.43
CA PRO A 95 2.26 -8.47 10.62
C PRO A 95 0.73 -8.52 10.50
N GLU A 96 0.02 -8.28 11.58
CA GLU A 96 -1.44 -8.33 11.64
C GLU A 96 -2.09 -7.31 10.70
N ALA A 97 -1.61 -6.06 10.72
CA ALA A 97 -2.11 -5.01 9.84
C ALA A 97 -1.77 -5.30 8.37
N HIS A 98 -0.56 -5.79 8.11
CA HIS A 98 -0.11 -6.13 6.75
C HIS A 98 -0.92 -7.29 6.16
N GLU A 99 -1.21 -8.33 6.95
CA GLU A 99 -2.03 -9.46 6.55
C GLU A 99 -3.51 -9.07 6.36
N THR A 100 -4.07 -8.30 7.29
CA THR A 100 -5.45 -7.81 7.21
C THR A 100 -5.71 -7.04 5.92
N LEU A 101 -4.78 -6.19 5.51
CA LEU A 101 -4.88 -5.47 4.24
C LEU A 101 -4.90 -6.42 3.04
N ALA A 102 -4.00 -7.41 3.01
CA ALA A 102 -3.95 -8.38 1.93
C ALA A 102 -5.23 -9.21 1.87
N ILE A 103 -5.71 -9.73 3.01
CA ILE A 103 -6.96 -10.49 3.09
C ILE A 103 -8.15 -9.64 2.63
N ALA A 104 -8.25 -8.40 3.10
CA ALA A 104 -9.35 -7.50 2.71
C ALA A 104 -9.38 -7.26 1.20
N MET A 105 -8.23 -6.97 0.59
CA MET A 105 -8.15 -6.74 -0.84
C MET A 105 -8.46 -8.00 -1.65
N ASN A 106 -7.94 -9.15 -1.23
CA ASN A 106 -8.24 -10.42 -1.89
C ASN A 106 -9.74 -10.77 -1.82
N ARG A 107 -10.40 -10.54 -0.66
CA ARG A 107 -11.84 -10.78 -0.50
C ARG A 107 -12.70 -9.94 -1.45
N ILE A 108 -12.29 -8.73 -1.76
CA ILE A 108 -13.04 -7.86 -2.69
C ILE A 108 -12.59 -7.98 -4.15
N GLY A 109 -11.61 -8.83 -4.44
CA GLY A 109 -11.06 -9.02 -5.80
C GLY A 109 -10.14 -7.89 -6.27
N ALA A 110 -9.58 -7.14 -5.33
CA ALA A 110 -8.55 -6.11 -5.58
C ALA A 110 -7.16 -6.64 -5.23
N LYS A 111 -6.11 -5.82 -5.28
CA LYS A 111 -4.73 -6.25 -5.03
C LYS A 111 -4.11 -5.55 -3.82
N ALA A 112 -3.38 -6.29 -3.01
CA ALA A 112 -2.48 -5.72 -2.02
C ALA A 112 -1.06 -5.66 -2.56
N VAL A 113 -0.32 -4.61 -2.18
CA VAL A 113 1.12 -4.46 -2.47
C VAL A 113 1.92 -4.80 -1.21
N SER A 114 2.86 -5.72 -1.34
CA SER A 114 3.68 -6.19 -0.21
C SER A 114 4.57 -5.10 0.41
N GLY A 115 4.89 -4.04 -0.35
CA GLY A 115 6.00 -3.14 -0.02
C GLY A 115 7.36 -3.85 -0.16
N GLU A 116 8.43 -3.15 0.16
CA GLU A 116 9.82 -3.62 -0.04
C GLU A 116 10.35 -4.54 1.09
N GLY A 117 9.52 -4.91 2.05
CA GLY A 117 9.96 -5.66 3.24
C GLY A 117 9.97 -7.16 3.10
N GLY A 118 9.61 -7.71 1.97
CA GLY A 118 9.35 -9.14 1.82
C GLY A 118 8.01 -9.56 2.42
N GLU A 119 7.74 -10.84 2.40
CA GLU A 119 6.50 -11.43 2.90
C GLU A 119 6.75 -12.88 3.32
N ASP A 120 6.15 -13.34 4.41
CA ASP A 120 6.34 -14.71 4.88
C ASP A 120 5.67 -15.70 3.92
N SER A 121 6.39 -16.74 3.52
CA SER A 121 5.92 -17.74 2.57
C SER A 121 4.68 -18.52 3.04
N ILE A 122 4.42 -18.57 4.34
CA ILE A 122 3.19 -19.15 4.89
C ILE A 122 1.93 -18.48 4.32
N ARG A 123 2.04 -17.21 3.90
CA ARG A 123 0.97 -16.41 3.33
C ARG A 123 0.69 -16.71 1.85
N PHE A 124 1.59 -17.43 1.17
CA PHE A 124 1.46 -17.71 -0.28
C PHE A 124 0.42 -18.78 -0.59
N LYS A 125 -0.13 -19.40 0.44
CA LYS A 125 -1.23 -20.36 0.34
C LYS A 125 -2.43 -19.88 1.15
N PRO A 126 -3.65 -20.14 0.68
CA PRO A 126 -4.85 -19.83 1.47
C PRO A 126 -4.80 -20.50 2.85
N TYR A 127 -5.31 -19.79 3.83
CA TYR A 127 -5.46 -20.30 5.19
C TYR A 127 -6.60 -21.33 5.29
N PRO A 128 -6.67 -22.15 6.35
CA PRO A 128 -7.72 -23.17 6.52
C PRO A 128 -9.14 -22.59 6.53
N ASN A 129 -9.31 -21.33 6.90
CA ASN A 129 -10.59 -20.62 6.88
C ASN A 129 -10.96 -20.08 5.48
N GLY A 130 -10.13 -20.32 4.46
CA GLY A 130 -10.33 -19.85 3.10
C GLY A 130 -9.76 -18.45 2.79
N ASP A 131 -9.25 -17.73 3.78
CA ASP A 131 -8.64 -16.42 3.56
C ASP A 131 -7.31 -16.55 2.82
N ASN A 132 -7.08 -15.60 1.91
CA ASN A 132 -5.82 -15.46 1.20
C ASN A 132 -5.09 -14.20 1.70
N ALA A 133 -3.97 -14.39 2.38
CA ALA A 133 -3.14 -13.32 2.90
C ALA A 133 -1.97 -12.95 1.96
N ASN A 134 -1.86 -13.59 0.80
CA ASN A 134 -0.82 -13.30 -0.19
C ASN A 134 -1.05 -11.92 -0.85
N SER A 135 -0.03 -11.11 -0.89
CA SER A 135 -0.06 -9.86 -1.66
C SER A 135 0.08 -10.16 -3.15
N GLY A 136 -0.94 -9.78 -3.93
CA GLY A 136 -0.96 -10.00 -5.39
C GLY A 136 0.12 -9.23 -6.13
N VAL A 137 0.54 -8.06 -5.61
CA VAL A 137 1.65 -7.27 -6.12
C VAL A 137 2.84 -7.38 -5.17
N LYS A 138 3.97 -7.84 -5.67
CA LYS A 138 5.22 -7.96 -4.89
C LYS A 138 6.23 -6.92 -5.33
N GLN A 139 6.64 -6.09 -4.36
CA GLN A 139 7.58 -5.01 -4.61
C GLN A 139 9.01 -5.48 -4.43
N ILE A 140 9.89 -5.05 -5.33
CA ILE A 140 11.33 -5.17 -5.22
C ILE A 140 11.98 -3.79 -5.24
N ALA A 141 12.97 -3.58 -4.38
CA ALA A 141 13.69 -2.32 -4.28
C ALA A 141 15.20 -2.59 -4.22
N SER A 142 15.99 -1.53 -4.21
CA SER A 142 17.46 -1.60 -4.13
C SER A 142 17.95 -2.42 -2.93
N GLY A 143 17.27 -2.33 -1.78
CA GLY A 143 17.62 -3.12 -0.59
C GLY A 143 17.39 -4.63 -0.72
N ARG A 144 16.57 -5.07 -1.68
CA ARG A 144 16.22 -6.48 -1.97
C ARG A 144 15.78 -7.29 -0.75
N PHE A 145 15.23 -6.64 0.25
CA PHE A 145 14.81 -7.28 1.49
C PHE A 145 13.71 -8.31 1.24
N GLY A 146 14.01 -9.58 1.56
CA GLY A 146 13.05 -10.66 1.44
C GLY A 146 12.71 -11.07 0.01
N VAL A 147 13.46 -10.63 -1.00
CA VAL A 147 13.26 -11.02 -2.40
C VAL A 147 13.90 -12.37 -2.65
N THR A 148 13.05 -13.37 -2.91
CA THR A 148 13.44 -14.74 -3.27
C THR A 148 12.68 -15.18 -4.52
N ALA A 149 13.12 -16.25 -5.17
CA ALA A 149 12.42 -16.83 -6.31
C ALA A 149 10.98 -17.28 -5.91
N GLU A 150 10.83 -17.83 -4.70
CA GLU A 150 9.52 -18.21 -4.14
C GLU A 150 8.61 -16.99 -3.98
N TYR A 151 9.12 -15.90 -3.43
CA TYR A 151 8.40 -14.63 -3.30
C TYR A 151 7.94 -14.11 -4.64
N LEU A 152 8.84 -14.04 -5.63
CA LEU A 152 8.53 -13.56 -6.98
C LEU A 152 7.59 -14.50 -7.74
N GLY A 153 7.69 -15.82 -7.48
CA GLY A 153 6.80 -16.81 -8.08
C GLY A 153 5.36 -16.79 -7.56
N ALA A 154 5.16 -16.20 -6.37
CA ALA A 154 3.87 -16.19 -5.68
C ALA A 154 3.01 -14.94 -5.94
N CYS A 155 3.24 -14.19 -7.03
CA CYS A 155 2.51 -12.96 -7.32
C CYS A 155 1.94 -12.92 -8.73
N GLU A 156 0.98 -12.03 -8.92
CA GLU A 156 0.39 -11.67 -10.21
C GLU A 156 1.15 -10.54 -10.89
N GLU A 157 1.78 -9.68 -10.08
CA GLU A 157 2.47 -8.49 -10.55
C GLU A 157 3.72 -8.24 -9.70
N ILE A 158 4.81 -7.84 -10.37
CA ILE A 158 6.07 -7.44 -9.73
C ILE A 158 6.23 -5.94 -9.93
N GLU A 159 6.39 -5.21 -8.84
CA GLU A 159 6.63 -3.77 -8.86
C GLU A 159 8.11 -3.47 -8.59
N ILE A 160 8.81 -2.94 -9.59
CA ILE A 160 10.19 -2.45 -9.43
C ILE A 160 10.12 -1.04 -8.82
N LYS A 161 10.55 -0.89 -7.58
CA LYS A 161 10.64 0.42 -6.93
C LYS A 161 12.01 1.04 -7.23
N VAL A 162 12.05 2.00 -8.17
CA VAL A 162 13.30 2.71 -8.50
C VAL A 162 13.65 3.73 -7.42
N ALA A 163 12.65 4.47 -6.92
CA ALA A 163 12.84 5.48 -5.89
C ALA A 163 11.54 5.76 -5.14
N GLN A 164 11.62 6.61 -4.12
CA GLN A 164 10.48 7.05 -3.31
C GLN A 164 10.41 8.58 -3.32
N GLY A 165 9.28 9.13 -3.80
CA GLY A 165 9.10 10.57 -4.00
C GLY A 165 9.12 11.38 -2.71
N ALA A 166 8.66 10.81 -1.58
CA ALA A 166 8.68 11.48 -0.29
C ALA A 166 10.09 11.66 0.31
N LYS A 167 11.07 10.86 -0.14
CA LYS A 167 12.45 10.85 0.39
C LYS A 167 13.47 10.68 -0.74
N PRO A 168 13.51 11.56 -1.74
CA PRO A 168 14.27 11.32 -2.98
C PRO A 168 15.78 11.27 -2.77
N GLY A 169 16.32 11.90 -1.73
CA GLY A 169 17.75 11.91 -1.43
C GLY A 169 18.15 11.10 -0.20
N GLU A 170 17.19 10.62 0.60
CA GLU A 170 17.44 9.97 1.89
C GLU A 170 17.27 8.45 1.84
N GLY A 171 16.34 7.97 1.02
CA GLY A 171 15.92 6.58 1.03
C GLY A 171 15.03 6.22 2.21
N GLY A 172 14.96 4.92 2.54
CA GLY A 172 14.19 4.37 3.64
C GLY A 172 15.07 3.87 4.77
N GLN A 173 14.56 3.92 6.01
CA GLN A 173 15.22 3.34 7.16
C GLN A 173 14.21 2.55 8.00
N LEU A 174 14.60 1.36 8.46
CA LEU A 174 13.94 0.63 9.52
C LEU A 174 14.87 0.62 10.73
N PRO A 175 14.51 1.32 11.83
CA PRO A 175 15.35 1.36 13.03
C PRO A 175 15.52 -0.03 13.65
N GLY A 176 16.69 -0.30 14.25
CA GLY A 176 17.03 -1.61 14.80
C GLY A 176 15.99 -2.16 15.79
N PHE A 177 15.39 -1.31 16.62
CA PHE A 177 14.35 -1.74 17.59
C PHE A 177 13.07 -2.31 16.92
N LYS A 178 12.84 -2.04 15.63
CA LYS A 178 11.74 -2.61 14.83
C LYS A 178 12.15 -3.89 14.10
N VAL A 179 13.45 -4.20 14.06
CA VAL A 179 13.97 -5.39 13.39
C VAL A 179 13.91 -6.57 14.37
N SER A 180 12.71 -7.15 14.51
CA SER A 180 12.49 -8.37 15.29
C SER A 180 13.13 -9.59 14.60
N GLU A 181 13.19 -10.72 15.30
CA GLU A 181 13.68 -12.00 14.72
C GLU A 181 12.93 -12.36 13.43
N MET A 182 11.60 -12.19 13.40
CA MET A 182 10.79 -12.44 12.22
C MET A 182 11.19 -11.51 11.05
N ILE A 183 11.31 -10.21 11.30
CA ILE A 183 11.70 -9.23 10.28
C ILE A 183 13.12 -9.52 9.79
N ALA A 184 14.05 -9.81 10.69
CA ALA A 184 15.42 -10.15 10.34
C ALA A 184 15.50 -11.41 9.46
N ARG A 185 14.75 -12.45 9.83
CA ARG A 185 14.64 -13.67 9.01
C ARG A 185 14.14 -13.39 7.60
N LEU A 186 13.02 -12.63 7.48
CA LEU A 186 12.41 -12.31 6.19
C LEU A 186 13.29 -11.41 5.32
N ARG A 187 14.10 -10.56 5.94
CA ARG A 187 14.98 -9.62 5.23
C ARG A 187 16.43 -10.12 5.11
N HIS A 188 16.69 -11.35 5.52
CA HIS A 188 18.03 -11.95 5.52
C HIS A 188 19.06 -11.07 6.25
N SER A 189 18.69 -10.60 7.46
CA SER A 189 19.44 -9.64 8.25
C SER A 189 19.58 -10.11 9.71
N THR A 190 20.20 -9.29 10.55
CA THR A 190 20.39 -9.56 11.99
C THR A 190 19.36 -8.81 12.82
N PRO A 191 18.70 -9.44 13.81
CA PRO A 191 17.79 -8.75 14.73
C PRO A 191 18.47 -7.58 15.44
N GLY A 192 17.74 -6.50 15.63
CA GLY A 192 18.23 -5.33 16.32
C GLY A 192 19.15 -4.40 15.51
N VAL A 193 19.53 -4.78 14.32
CA VAL A 193 20.36 -3.95 13.43
C VAL A 193 19.48 -3.14 12.49
N SER A 194 19.72 -1.83 12.42
CA SER A 194 18.98 -0.94 11.52
C SER A 194 19.22 -1.31 10.05
N LEU A 195 18.16 -1.26 9.25
CA LEU A 195 18.18 -1.53 7.82
C LEU A 195 17.95 -0.24 7.04
N ILE A 196 18.75 -0.03 6.00
CA ILE A 196 18.69 1.15 5.14
C ILE A 196 18.39 0.68 3.71
N SER A 197 17.38 1.30 3.10
CA SER A 197 17.09 1.19 1.68
C SER A 197 17.70 2.41 0.99
N PRO A 198 18.66 2.25 0.06
CA PRO A 198 19.27 3.37 -0.64
C PRO A 198 18.21 4.23 -1.38
N PRO A 199 18.46 5.54 -1.57
CA PRO A 199 17.52 6.43 -2.26
C PRO A 199 17.14 5.96 -3.67
N PRO A 200 18.09 5.73 -4.60
CA PRO A 200 17.81 5.13 -5.90
C PRO A 200 18.02 3.61 -5.87
N HIS A 201 17.42 2.91 -6.81
CA HIS A 201 17.69 1.49 -7.04
C HIS A 201 19.09 1.33 -7.63
N HIS A 202 20.03 0.78 -6.87
CA HIS A 202 21.45 0.73 -7.20
C HIS A 202 21.81 -0.19 -8.38
N ASP A 203 20.89 -1.01 -8.84
CA ASP A 203 21.12 -1.86 -10.02
C ASP A 203 20.68 -1.21 -11.32
N ILE A 204 20.09 -0.02 -11.27
CA ILE A 204 19.50 0.66 -12.41
C ILE A 204 20.18 2.02 -12.58
N TYR A 205 21.08 2.11 -13.57
CA TYR A 205 21.79 3.32 -13.95
C TYR A 205 21.43 3.81 -15.35
N SER A 206 20.72 2.97 -16.11
CA SER A 206 20.26 3.27 -17.46
C SER A 206 18.94 2.56 -17.76
N ILE A 207 18.30 2.91 -18.88
CA ILE A 207 17.08 2.21 -19.35
C ILE A 207 17.39 0.77 -19.77
N GLU A 208 18.60 0.48 -20.21
CA GLU A 208 19.06 -0.85 -20.55
C GLU A 208 19.16 -1.74 -19.31
N ASP A 209 19.67 -1.20 -18.20
CA ASP A 209 19.69 -1.92 -16.91
C ASP A 209 18.29 -2.26 -16.45
N LEU A 210 17.36 -1.32 -16.59
CA LEU A 210 15.94 -1.56 -16.28
C LEU A 210 15.34 -2.64 -17.18
N ALA A 211 15.64 -2.59 -18.47
CA ALA A 211 15.17 -3.60 -19.43
C ALA A 211 15.73 -4.98 -19.09
N GLN A 212 17.00 -5.08 -18.70
CA GLN A 212 17.61 -6.34 -18.25
C GLN A 212 16.91 -6.87 -16.99
N LEU A 213 16.68 -6.01 -16.00
CA LEU A 213 15.98 -6.41 -14.77
C LEU A 213 14.57 -6.92 -15.06
N ILE A 214 13.83 -6.23 -15.93
CA ILE A 214 12.49 -6.67 -16.36
C ILE A 214 12.58 -8.05 -17.03
N TYR A 215 13.56 -8.25 -17.91
CA TYR A 215 13.77 -9.52 -18.57
C TYR A 215 14.03 -10.64 -17.55
N ASP A 216 14.93 -10.42 -16.60
CA ASP A 216 15.31 -11.40 -15.57
C ASP A 216 14.09 -11.79 -14.69
N LEU A 217 13.28 -10.79 -14.29
CA LEU A 217 12.06 -11.02 -13.52
C LEU A 217 11.04 -11.84 -14.31
N LYS A 218 10.93 -11.58 -15.61
CA LYS A 218 10.07 -12.37 -16.50
C LYS A 218 10.57 -13.80 -16.70
N GLN A 219 11.87 -14.09 -16.53
CA GLN A 219 12.37 -15.46 -16.53
C GLN A 219 11.96 -16.22 -15.27
N ILE A 220 11.91 -15.53 -14.11
CA ILE A 220 11.49 -16.15 -12.84
C ILE A 220 9.97 -16.38 -12.82
N ASN A 221 9.20 -15.38 -13.23
CA ASN A 221 7.74 -15.47 -13.29
C ASN A 221 7.21 -14.93 -14.63
N PRO A 222 7.17 -15.78 -15.69
CA PRO A 222 6.73 -15.35 -17.02
C PRO A 222 5.29 -14.82 -17.06
N ARG A 223 4.43 -15.25 -16.13
CA ARG A 223 3.01 -14.87 -16.09
C ARG A 223 2.77 -13.54 -15.37
N ALA A 224 3.66 -13.14 -14.46
CA ALA A 224 3.50 -11.91 -13.73
C ALA A 224 3.60 -10.68 -14.65
N LEU A 225 2.76 -9.70 -14.43
CA LEU A 225 2.96 -8.37 -14.96
C LEU A 225 4.16 -7.72 -14.27
N VAL A 226 4.86 -6.84 -14.97
CA VAL A 226 5.96 -6.07 -14.36
C VAL A 226 5.63 -4.59 -14.52
N CYS A 227 5.56 -3.87 -13.41
CA CYS A 227 5.41 -2.43 -13.39
C CYS A 227 6.64 -1.76 -12.78
N VAL A 228 6.84 -0.49 -13.11
CA VAL A 228 7.96 0.31 -12.63
C VAL A 228 7.43 1.51 -11.87
N LYS A 229 7.77 1.61 -10.58
CA LYS A 229 7.43 2.74 -9.74
C LYS A 229 8.50 3.81 -9.83
N LEU A 230 8.10 4.95 -10.36
CA LEU A 230 8.94 6.14 -10.54
C LEU A 230 8.43 7.31 -9.71
N VAL A 231 9.28 8.28 -9.46
CA VAL A 231 8.88 9.55 -8.85
C VAL A 231 8.14 10.38 -9.90
N SER A 232 6.92 10.83 -9.56
CA SER A 232 6.10 11.62 -10.47
C SER A 232 6.79 12.94 -10.83
N SER A 233 7.01 13.16 -12.11
CA SER A 233 7.56 14.39 -12.65
C SER A 233 7.05 14.63 -14.06
N ALA A 234 7.20 15.87 -14.58
CA ALA A 234 6.86 16.16 -15.96
C ALA A 234 7.72 15.33 -16.91
N GLY A 235 7.09 14.70 -17.89
CA GLY A 235 7.79 13.89 -18.90
C GLY A 235 8.22 12.50 -18.44
N ILE A 236 7.78 12.03 -17.25
CA ILE A 236 8.21 10.71 -16.73
C ILE A 236 7.79 9.54 -17.62
N GLY A 237 6.80 9.71 -18.48
CA GLY A 237 6.32 8.67 -19.40
C GLY A 237 7.06 8.66 -20.75
N THR A 238 7.94 9.60 -21.02
CA THR A 238 8.76 9.68 -22.22
C THR A 238 10.13 9.09 -21.99
#